data_c276623e8ea817f988557fc8906f2fa5
#
_entry.id   c276623e8ea817f988557fc8906f2fa5
#
_cell.length_a   1.000
_cell.length_b   1.000
_cell.length_c   1.000
_cell.angle_alpha   90.00
_cell.angle_beta   90.00
_cell.angle_gamma   90.00
#
_symmetry.space_group_name_H-M   'P 1'
#
loop_
_entity.id
_entity.type
_entity.pdbx_description
1 polymer ?
#
loop_
_entity_poly.entity_id
_entity_poly.type
_entity_poly.pdbx_seq_one_letter_code
_entity_poly.pdbx_strand_id
1 'polypeptide(L)'
;MTTRPTLSTDGAAVDASSPAGATLAIELDAQAPWPGLAAYDESSRAFFFGRGEESGELLRMVRLAPLTVIYGKSGLGKTSLLQAGLYPLLRAGHFLPVHLRLDFDPAAPLSPLTQAARKLQAALTVAGADFPAQNDDEGLWCYLHRRQLEIWSRDNYPLTPVLVFDQFEEIFSRAQADPQRSQATLDALADLIENRIPAELTVGGRGRRALSDLDLQSHRYRIVLAFREDFLADVQGWKRQVPSLLRNRLRLLPMSREQAVEV
;
A
#
# COMPACT_ATOMS: atom_id res chain seq x y z
N MET A 1 -19.14 58.40 -48.72
CA MET A 1 -17.79 57.86 -48.68
C MET A 1 -17.50 57.51 -47.23
N THR A 2 -17.76 56.26 -46.82
CA THR A 2 -17.74 55.84 -45.47
C THR A 2 -16.69 54.69 -45.35
N THR A 3 -15.56 54.95 -44.74
CA THR A 3 -14.50 53.99 -44.51
C THR A 3 -14.77 53.18 -43.25
N ARG A 4 -14.83 51.87 -43.41
CA ARG A 4 -14.88 50.86 -42.32
C ARG A 4 -13.48 50.62 -41.76
N PRO A 5 -13.29 50.44 -40.45
CA PRO A 5 -12.08 49.89 -39.92
C PRO A 5 -12.14 48.34 -39.85
N THR A 6 -11.07 47.72 -40.27
CA THR A 6 -10.79 46.29 -40.20
C THR A 6 -10.39 45.89 -38.77
N LEU A 7 -11.07 44.88 -38.21
CA LEU A 7 -10.70 44.22 -36.96
C LEU A 7 -9.59 43.20 -37.22
N SER A 8 -8.47 43.39 -36.55
CA SER A 8 -7.36 42.45 -36.46
C SER A 8 -7.68 41.43 -35.37
N THR A 9 -7.74 40.14 -35.70
CA THR A 9 -7.87 39.03 -34.76
C THR A 9 -6.46 38.59 -34.36
N ASP A 10 -6.02 39.05 -33.20
CA ASP A 10 -4.85 38.50 -32.53
C ASP A 10 -5.28 37.24 -31.80
N GLY A 11 -4.81 36.07 -32.28
CA GLY A 11 -4.98 34.77 -31.67
C GLY A 11 -4.02 34.60 -30.52
N ALA A 12 -4.45 34.81 -29.30
CA ALA A 12 -3.70 34.39 -28.12
C ALA A 12 -3.77 32.86 -27.98
N ALA A 13 -2.65 32.20 -28.19
CA ALA A 13 -2.44 30.79 -27.90
C ALA A 13 -2.57 30.60 -26.37
N VAL A 14 -3.57 29.84 -25.95
CA VAL A 14 -3.71 29.43 -24.57
C VAL A 14 -2.71 28.30 -24.32
N ASP A 15 -1.69 28.62 -23.56
CA ASP A 15 -0.67 27.67 -23.08
C ASP A 15 -1.32 26.69 -22.08
N ALA A 16 -1.56 25.46 -22.54
CA ALA A 16 -2.15 24.38 -21.76
C ALA A 16 -1.04 23.56 -21.08
N SER A 17 -0.34 24.17 -20.13
CA SER A 17 0.54 23.46 -19.19
C SER A 17 0.01 23.61 -17.76
N SER A 18 -1.09 22.88 -17.45
CA SER A 18 -1.48 22.63 -16.06
C SER A 18 -0.61 21.50 -15.50
N PRO A 19 0.14 21.70 -14.42
CA PRO A 19 0.78 20.60 -13.74
C PRO A 19 -0.26 19.75 -13.05
N ALA A 20 -0.35 18.48 -13.46
CA ALA A 20 -1.21 17.48 -12.84
C ALA A 20 -0.85 17.31 -11.34
N GLY A 21 -1.85 17.53 -10.47
CA GLY A 21 -1.92 16.82 -9.20
C GLY A 21 -1.22 17.40 -7.99
N ALA A 22 -1.30 18.70 -7.75
CA ALA A 22 -1.23 19.16 -6.35
C ALA A 22 -2.61 18.93 -5.72
N THR A 23 -2.79 17.82 -5.01
CA THR A 23 -3.92 17.65 -4.09
C THR A 23 -3.74 18.72 -3.02
N LEU A 24 -4.54 19.79 -3.10
CA LEU A 24 -4.62 20.78 -2.03
C LEU A 24 -5.00 20.00 -0.76
N ALA A 25 -4.13 20.00 0.23
CA ALA A 25 -4.43 19.44 1.53
C ALA A 25 -5.63 20.24 2.06
N ILE A 26 -6.78 19.61 2.19
CA ILE A 26 -7.97 20.19 2.79
C ILE A 26 -7.65 20.23 4.28
N GLU A 27 -7.43 21.42 4.83
CA GLU A 27 -7.35 21.58 6.28
C GLU A 27 -8.75 21.39 6.86
N LEU A 28 -8.90 20.29 7.61
CA LEU A 28 -10.14 19.98 8.30
C LEU A 28 -10.20 20.76 9.62
N ASP A 29 -11.36 21.30 9.93
CA ASP A 29 -11.65 21.94 11.20
C ASP A 29 -13.01 21.49 11.76
N ALA A 30 -13.39 22.00 12.93
CA ALA A 30 -14.66 21.64 13.56
C ALA A 30 -15.90 22.11 12.78
N GLN A 31 -15.76 23.05 11.84
CA GLN A 31 -16.86 23.54 10.99
C GLN A 31 -16.94 22.77 9.66
N ALA A 32 -15.80 22.22 9.20
CA ALA A 32 -15.69 21.41 7.98
C ALA A 32 -14.89 20.12 8.24
N PRO A 33 -15.44 19.17 9.03
CA PRO A 33 -14.70 17.97 9.47
C PRO A 33 -14.59 16.89 8.37
N TRP A 34 -15.22 17.09 7.22
CA TRP A 34 -15.26 16.08 6.17
C TRP A 34 -14.31 16.40 5.00
N PRO A 35 -13.43 15.46 4.62
CA PRO A 35 -12.51 15.65 3.49
C PRO A 35 -13.17 15.52 2.11
N GLY A 36 -14.50 15.45 2.03
CA GLY A 36 -15.23 15.23 0.79
C GLY A 36 -14.97 13.85 0.18
N LEU A 37 -14.38 13.83 -1.02
CA LEU A 37 -14.02 12.56 -1.70
C LEU A 37 -12.63 12.04 -1.32
N ALA A 38 -11.84 12.81 -0.60
CA ALA A 38 -10.53 12.37 -0.12
C ALA A 38 -10.68 11.38 1.06
N ALA A 39 -9.66 10.56 1.27
CA ALA A 39 -9.61 9.70 2.44
C ALA A 39 -9.13 10.51 3.65
N TYR A 40 -9.63 10.17 4.84
CA TYR A 40 -8.98 10.59 6.08
C TYR A 40 -7.61 9.92 6.18
N ASP A 41 -6.60 10.69 6.55
CA ASP A 41 -5.25 10.23 6.81
C ASP A 41 -4.88 10.37 8.31
N GLU A 42 -3.61 10.11 8.65
CA GLU A 42 -3.15 10.22 10.03
C GLU A 42 -3.28 11.64 10.58
N SER A 43 -3.16 12.69 9.75
CA SER A 43 -3.28 14.10 10.17
C SER A 43 -4.73 14.47 10.49
N SER A 44 -5.67 13.87 9.81
CA SER A 44 -7.11 14.04 9.96
C SER A 44 -7.78 13.06 10.93
N ARG A 45 -6.98 12.26 11.65
CA ARG A 45 -7.47 11.25 12.61
C ARG A 45 -8.46 11.82 13.64
N ALA A 46 -8.29 13.06 14.07
CA ALA A 46 -9.16 13.70 15.05
C ALA A 46 -10.63 13.82 14.58
N PHE A 47 -10.86 13.74 13.28
CA PHE A 47 -12.16 13.79 12.64
C PHE A 47 -12.65 12.42 12.15
N PHE A 48 -11.91 11.35 12.41
CA PHE A 48 -12.24 9.99 11.98
C PHE A 48 -12.92 9.21 13.11
N PHE A 49 -14.25 9.12 13.06
CA PHE A 49 -15.10 8.49 14.08
C PHE A 49 -15.83 7.25 13.55
N GLY A 50 -16.49 6.53 14.42
CA GLY A 50 -17.42 5.43 14.11
C GLY A 50 -16.73 4.14 13.60
N ARG A 51 -15.38 4.05 13.60
CA ARG A 51 -14.62 2.89 13.12
C ARG A 51 -13.56 2.38 14.11
N GLY A 52 -13.76 2.70 15.39
CA GLY A 52 -12.82 2.30 16.43
C GLY A 52 -12.70 0.78 16.58
N GLU A 53 -13.81 0.05 16.52
CA GLU A 53 -13.85 -1.41 16.62
C GLU A 53 -13.12 -2.07 15.46
N GLU A 54 -13.41 -1.66 14.20
CA GLU A 54 -12.74 -2.21 13.02
C GLU A 54 -11.23 -1.90 13.01
N SER A 55 -10.84 -0.71 13.49
CA SER A 55 -9.42 -0.34 13.63
C SER A 55 -8.70 -1.22 14.64
N GLY A 56 -9.32 -1.48 15.79
CA GLY A 56 -8.81 -2.37 16.82
C GLY A 56 -8.72 -3.83 16.36
N GLU A 57 -9.75 -4.30 15.65
CA GLU A 57 -9.76 -5.66 15.09
C GLU A 57 -8.67 -5.83 14.02
N LEU A 58 -8.48 -4.86 13.10
CA LEU A 58 -7.39 -4.89 12.13
C LEU A 58 -6.01 -4.93 12.81
N LEU A 59 -5.80 -4.12 13.86
CA LEU A 59 -4.55 -4.17 14.62
C LEU A 59 -4.31 -5.57 15.19
N ARG A 60 -5.34 -6.17 15.81
CA ARG A 60 -5.27 -7.53 16.35
C ARG A 60 -4.90 -8.53 15.26
N MET A 61 -5.53 -8.44 14.10
CA MET A 61 -5.30 -9.31 12.95
C MET A 61 -3.86 -9.20 12.41
N VAL A 62 -3.34 -7.98 12.26
CA VAL A 62 -1.96 -7.74 11.79
C VAL A 62 -0.93 -8.29 12.79
N ARG A 63 -1.21 -8.23 14.09
CA ARG A 63 -0.33 -8.82 15.11
C ARG A 63 -0.31 -10.35 15.07
N LEU A 64 -1.44 -10.98 14.74
CA LEU A 64 -1.59 -12.43 14.79
C LEU A 64 -1.05 -13.17 13.57
N ALA A 65 -1.07 -12.56 12.39
CA ALA A 65 -0.73 -13.27 11.15
C ALA A 65 0.15 -12.43 10.21
N PRO A 66 0.99 -13.07 9.39
CA PRO A 66 1.79 -12.38 8.38
C PRO A 66 0.95 -11.65 7.33
N LEU A 67 -0.21 -12.21 6.97
CA LEU A 67 -1.16 -11.63 6.01
C LEU A 67 -2.47 -11.28 6.69
N THR A 68 -2.94 -10.05 6.43
CA THR A 68 -4.29 -9.58 6.76
C THR A 68 -4.97 -9.07 5.49
N VAL A 69 -6.22 -9.44 5.29
CA VAL A 69 -7.02 -9.01 4.14
C VAL A 69 -8.17 -8.15 4.63
N ILE A 70 -8.36 -6.97 4.01
CA ILE A 70 -9.55 -6.14 4.19
C ILE A 70 -10.24 -5.95 2.84
N TYR A 71 -11.54 -6.20 2.79
CA TYR A 71 -12.33 -5.99 1.57
C TYR A 71 -13.72 -5.46 1.90
N GLY A 72 -14.35 -4.82 0.92
CA GLY A 72 -15.68 -4.24 1.07
C GLY A 72 -16.02 -3.39 -0.15
N LYS A 73 -17.27 -2.95 -0.24
CA LYS A 73 -17.74 -2.12 -1.36
C LYS A 73 -16.90 -0.85 -1.54
N SER A 74 -16.94 -0.30 -2.74
CA SER A 74 -16.34 1.02 -2.99
C SER A 74 -17.01 2.07 -2.09
N GLY A 75 -16.26 3.08 -1.65
CA GLY A 75 -16.78 4.19 -0.86
C GLY A 75 -17.01 3.90 0.63
N LEU A 76 -16.78 2.66 1.13
CA LEU A 76 -16.94 2.35 2.56
C LEU A 76 -15.83 2.88 3.47
N GLY A 77 -14.83 3.58 2.91
CA GLY A 77 -13.76 4.19 3.70
C GLY A 77 -12.61 3.22 4.06
N LYS A 78 -12.32 2.21 3.21
CA LYS A 78 -11.17 1.29 3.45
C LYS A 78 -9.86 2.05 3.62
N THR A 79 -9.55 2.97 2.72
CA THR A 79 -8.33 3.79 2.78
C THR A 79 -8.28 4.64 4.05
N SER A 80 -9.40 5.27 4.42
CA SER A 80 -9.51 6.06 5.65
C SER A 80 -9.32 5.18 6.90
N LEU A 81 -9.94 3.98 6.93
CA LEU A 81 -9.76 3.03 8.01
C LEU A 81 -8.31 2.58 8.15
N LEU A 82 -7.60 2.40 7.04
CA LEU A 82 -6.16 2.08 7.05
C LEU A 82 -5.36 3.26 7.59
N GLN A 83 -5.52 4.45 7.00
CA GLN A 83 -4.64 5.59 7.28
C GLN A 83 -4.97 6.28 8.61
N ALA A 84 -6.23 6.67 8.83
CA ALA A 84 -6.63 7.37 10.06
C ALA A 84 -6.90 6.41 11.23
N GLY A 85 -7.39 5.18 10.96
CA GLY A 85 -7.72 4.22 12.00
C GLY A 85 -6.54 3.33 12.40
N LEU A 86 -6.01 2.55 11.45
CA LEU A 86 -5.03 1.49 11.73
C LEU A 86 -3.60 2.03 11.91
N TYR A 87 -3.11 2.94 11.05
CA TYR A 87 -1.70 3.37 11.07
C TYR A 87 -1.25 3.96 12.39
N PRO A 88 -2.02 4.85 13.05
CA PRO A 88 -1.64 5.36 14.36
C PRO A 88 -1.51 4.26 15.42
N LEU A 89 -2.39 3.24 15.36
CA LEU A 89 -2.34 2.09 16.28
C LEU A 89 -1.13 1.17 15.99
N LEU A 90 -0.77 1.01 14.73
CA LEU A 90 0.43 0.28 14.34
C LEU A 90 1.69 0.97 14.86
N ARG A 91 1.82 2.29 14.66
CA ARG A 91 2.97 3.06 15.15
C ARG A 91 3.11 2.98 16.66
N ALA A 92 2.01 3.08 17.40
CA ALA A 92 2.01 2.91 18.85
C ALA A 92 2.45 1.50 19.30
N GLY A 93 2.34 0.50 18.42
CA GLY A 93 2.75 -0.87 18.65
C GLY A 93 4.11 -1.24 18.05
N HIS A 94 4.95 -0.27 17.68
CA HIS A 94 6.26 -0.45 17.03
C HIS A 94 6.21 -1.15 15.66
N PHE A 95 5.09 -1.00 14.96
CA PHE A 95 4.97 -1.36 13.54
C PHE A 95 5.14 -0.11 12.68
N LEU A 96 5.79 -0.26 11.52
CA LEU A 96 5.93 0.80 10.54
C LEU A 96 4.99 0.56 9.36
N PRO A 97 3.82 1.23 9.28
CA PRO A 97 2.96 1.14 8.11
C PRO A 97 3.62 1.78 6.90
N VAL A 98 3.64 1.04 5.80
CA VAL A 98 4.14 1.48 4.49
C VAL A 98 2.97 1.42 3.52
N HIS A 99 2.42 2.59 3.18
CA HIS A 99 1.29 2.68 2.26
C HIS A 99 1.74 2.45 0.82
N LEU A 100 1.21 1.41 0.19
CA LEU A 100 1.55 0.96 -1.14
C LEU A 100 0.32 1.07 -2.05
N ARG A 101 0.27 2.12 -2.83
CA ARG A 101 -0.56 2.19 -4.02
C ARG A 101 0.38 2.04 -5.20
N LEU A 102 0.37 0.87 -5.83
CA LEU A 102 1.30 0.51 -6.87
C LEU A 102 0.77 0.93 -8.23
N ASP A 103 1.67 1.39 -9.08
CA ASP A 103 1.38 1.65 -10.48
C ASP A 103 1.63 0.37 -11.30
N PHE A 104 0.55 -0.15 -11.87
CA PHE A 104 0.57 -1.34 -12.74
C PHE A 104 0.59 -0.97 -14.24
N ASP A 105 0.79 0.32 -14.58
CA ASP A 105 0.91 0.73 -15.98
C ASP A 105 2.12 0.01 -16.62
N PRO A 106 1.93 -0.65 -17.79
CA PRO A 106 3.06 -1.27 -18.51
C PRO A 106 4.18 -0.29 -18.85
N ALA A 107 3.85 0.98 -19.06
CA ALA A 107 4.83 2.05 -19.33
C ALA A 107 5.54 2.56 -18.06
N ALA A 108 5.12 2.15 -16.86
CA ALA A 108 5.78 2.57 -15.62
C ALA A 108 7.23 2.07 -15.59
N PRO A 109 8.20 2.95 -15.25
CA PRO A 109 9.63 2.64 -15.35
C PRO A 109 10.09 1.58 -14.35
N LEU A 110 9.30 1.36 -13.29
CA LEU A 110 9.64 0.43 -12.21
C LEU A 110 8.61 -0.69 -12.13
N SER A 111 9.07 -1.90 -11.82
CA SER A 111 8.17 -2.99 -11.48
C SER A 111 7.38 -2.66 -10.20
N PRO A 112 6.18 -3.23 -9.99
CA PRO A 112 5.39 -2.99 -8.78
C PRO A 112 6.16 -3.32 -7.49
N LEU A 113 6.98 -4.39 -7.48
CA LEU A 113 7.79 -4.73 -6.31
C LEU A 113 8.98 -3.80 -6.09
N THR A 114 9.57 -3.28 -7.15
CA THR A 114 10.59 -2.23 -7.03
C THR A 114 10.00 -0.94 -6.48
N GLN A 115 8.76 -0.60 -6.88
CA GLN A 115 8.03 0.52 -6.28
C GLN A 115 7.79 0.28 -4.78
N ALA A 116 7.37 -0.93 -4.39
CA ALA A 116 7.17 -1.29 -2.98
C ALA A 116 8.47 -1.17 -2.17
N ALA A 117 9.59 -1.67 -2.73
CA ALA A 117 10.91 -1.57 -2.10
C ALA A 117 11.31 -0.10 -1.87
N ARG A 118 11.18 0.75 -2.89
CA ARG A 118 11.51 2.18 -2.77
C ARG A 118 10.62 2.90 -1.74
N LYS A 119 9.33 2.58 -1.70
CA LYS A 119 8.40 3.14 -0.71
C LYS A 119 8.73 2.69 0.70
N LEU A 120 9.18 1.43 0.88
CA LEU A 120 9.67 0.95 2.17
C LEU A 120 10.90 1.75 2.63
N GLN A 121 11.92 1.91 1.76
CA GLN A 121 13.12 2.69 2.08
C GLN A 121 12.78 4.14 2.43
N ALA A 122 11.89 4.77 1.67
CA ALA A 122 11.42 6.13 1.94
C ALA A 122 10.70 6.23 3.29
N ALA A 123 9.82 5.28 3.61
CA ALA A 123 9.09 5.26 4.88
C ALA A 123 10.04 5.07 6.08
N LEU A 124 11.04 4.21 5.96
CA LEU A 124 12.09 4.02 6.97
C LEU A 124 12.88 5.32 7.19
N THR A 125 13.27 6.00 6.11
CA THR A 125 13.98 7.28 6.18
C THR A 125 13.13 8.36 6.85
N VAL A 126 11.86 8.49 6.45
CA VAL A 126 10.92 9.48 7.04
C VAL A 126 10.69 9.20 8.53
N ALA A 127 10.60 7.92 8.92
CA ALA A 127 10.50 7.53 10.33
C ALA A 127 11.80 7.80 11.12
N GLY A 128 12.91 8.11 10.43
CA GLY A 128 14.24 8.25 11.01
C GLY A 128 14.72 6.95 11.66
N ALA A 129 14.34 5.83 11.09
CA ALA A 129 14.78 4.53 11.55
C ALA A 129 16.26 4.32 11.22
N ASP A 130 16.93 3.52 12.05
CA ASP A 130 18.22 2.94 11.73
C ASP A 130 18.01 1.59 11.05
N PHE A 131 18.52 1.43 9.83
CA PHE A 131 18.30 0.25 9.00
C PHE A 131 19.42 0.08 7.96
N PRO A 132 19.78 -1.15 7.58
CA PRO A 132 20.72 -1.38 6.49
C PRO A 132 20.09 -1.01 5.14
N ALA A 133 20.79 -0.23 4.34
CA ALA A 133 20.33 0.14 3.00
C ALA A 133 20.12 -1.10 2.12
N GLN A 134 19.12 -1.05 1.26
CA GLN A 134 18.93 -2.04 0.21
C GLN A 134 19.94 -1.82 -0.91
N ASN A 135 20.54 -2.88 -1.46
CA ASN A 135 21.43 -2.79 -2.61
C ASN A 135 20.61 -2.56 -3.90
N ASP A 136 21.19 -1.89 -4.90
CA ASP A 136 20.48 -1.53 -6.14
C ASP A 136 19.90 -2.73 -6.90
N ASP A 137 20.61 -3.85 -6.94
CA ASP A 137 20.20 -5.08 -7.62
C ASP A 137 19.43 -6.06 -6.71
N GLU A 138 19.13 -5.67 -5.50
CA GLU A 138 18.48 -6.55 -4.54
C GLU A 138 16.96 -6.47 -4.61
N GLY A 139 16.30 -7.59 -4.85
CA GLY A 139 14.85 -7.67 -4.81
C GLY A 139 14.30 -7.50 -3.38
N LEU A 140 13.04 -7.02 -3.27
CA LEU A 140 12.36 -6.79 -2.00
C LEU A 140 12.34 -8.05 -1.11
N TRP A 141 12.17 -9.22 -1.70
CA TRP A 141 12.17 -10.49 -0.97
C TRP A 141 13.52 -10.74 -0.28
N CYS A 142 14.64 -10.61 -1.03
CA CYS A 142 15.98 -10.80 -0.48
C CYS A 142 16.27 -9.82 0.65
N TYR A 143 15.93 -8.54 0.45
CA TYR A 143 16.12 -7.51 1.47
C TYR A 143 15.38 -7.86 2.78
N LEU A 144 14.10 -8.22 2.70
CA LEU A 144 13.28 -8.53 3.87
C LEU A 144 13.68 -9.84 4.58
N HIS A 145 14.44 -10.70 3.90
CA HIS A 145 14.93 -11.96 4.45
C HIS A 145 16.43 -11.95 4.79
N ARG A 146 17.09 -10.80 4.72
CA ARG A 146 18.48 -10.71 5.21
C ARG A 146 18.56 -11.14 6.65
N ARG A 147 19.48 -12.04 7.00
CA ARG A 147 19.71 -12.52 8.38
C ARG A 147 20.03 -11.36 9.33
N GLN A 148 20.77 -10.37 8.84
CA GLN A 148 21.18 -9.19 9.60
C GLN A 148 20.25 -8.00 9.39
N LEU A 149 19.02 -8.19 8.87
CA LEU A 149 18.05 -7.11 8.76
C LEU A 149 17.54 -6.77 10.17
N GLU A 150 18.05 -5.70 10.72
CA GLU A 150 17.56 -5.08 11.93
C GLU A 150 17.10 -3.67 11.61
N ILE A 151 15.88 -3.34 12.01
CA ILE A 151 15.28 -2.03 11.80
C ILE A 151 14.92 -1.48 13.18
N TRP A 152 15.54 -0.36 13.56
CA TRP A 152 15.36 0.25 14.85
C TRP A 152 14.73 1.63 14.75
N SER A 153 13.81 1.95 15.64
CA SER A 153 13.26 3.31 15.77
C SER A 153 14.29 4.25 16.39
N ARG A 154 14.02 5.56 16.31
CA ARG A 154 14.82 6.59 17.01
C ARG A 154 14.91 6.38 18.51
N ASP A 155 13.87 5.75 19.09
CA ASP A 155 13.77 5.48 20.52
C ASP A 155 14.33 4.09 20.89
N ASN A 156 15.10 3.49 19.96
CA ASN A 156 15.77 2.21 20.14
C ASN A 156 14.83 1.00 20.38
N TYR A 157 13.67 1.00 19.71
CA TYR A 157 12.77 -0.16 19.64
C TYR A 157 12.85 -0.82 18.26
N PRO A 158 12.77 -2.16 18.20
CA PRO A 158 12.70 -2.85 16.91
C PRO A 158 11.40 -2.50 16.19
N LEU A 159 11.50 -2.13 14.91
CA LEU A 159 10.37 -1.82 14.04
C LEU A 159 10.06 -2.99 13.12
N THR A 160 8.77 -3.32 13.03
CA THR A 160 8.26 -4.31 12.08
C THR A 160 7.56 -3.60 10.91
N PRO A 161 8.07 -3.66 9.67
CA PRO A 161 7.37 -3.10 8.51
C PRO A 161 6.03 -3.78 8.26
N VAL A 162 5.01 -2.99 7.93
CA VAL A 162 3.70 -3.47 7.49
C VAL A 162 3.45 -2.93 6.09
N LEU A 163 3.59 -3.78 5.09
CA LEU A 163 3.37 -3.46 3.69
C LEU A 163 1.87 -3.44 3.41
N VAL A 164 1.28 -2.26 3.25
CA VAL A 164 -0.17 -2.09 3.07
C VAL A 164 -0.46 -1.80 1.60
N PHE A 165 -0.88 -2.81 0.87
CA PHE A 165 -1.30 -2.71 -0.53
C PHE A 165 -2.75 -2.24 -0.59
N ASP A 166 -2.95 -0.94 -0.79
CA ASP A 166 -4.27 -0.35 -0.97
C ASP A 166 -4.66 -0.35 -2.45
N GLN A 167 -5.94 -0.55 -2.72
CA GLN A 167 -6.50 -0.74 -4.06
C GLN A 167 -5.84 -1.90 -4.82
N PHE A 168 -5.61 -3.02 -4.10
CA PHE A 168 -4.93 -4.20 -4.67
C PHE A 168 -5.64 -4.79 -5.87
N GLU A 169 -6.95 -4.54 -6.03
CA GLU A 169 -7.72 -4.93 -7.22
C GLU A 169 -7.16 -4.39 -8.54
N GLU A 170 -6.38 -3.31 -8.50
CA GLU A 170 -5.79 -2.73 -9.73
C GLU A 170 -4.89 -3.74 -10.47
N ILE A 171 -4.27 -4.69 -9.77
CA ILE A 171 -3.47 -5.73 -10.40
C ILE A 171 -4.31 -6.60 -11.36
N PHE A 172 -5.55 -6.91 -11.00
CA PHE A 172 -6.45 -7.74 -11.80
C PHE A 172 -7.07 -6.92 -12.94
N SER A 173 -7.47 -5.68 -12.68
CA SER A 173 -8.06 -4.80 -13.71
C SER A 173 -7.05 -4.41 -14.79
N ARG A 174 -5.76 -4.33 -14.46
CA ARG A 174 -4.67 -4.02 -15.39
C ARG A 174 -4.01 -5.25 -16.01
N ALA A 175 -4.29 -6.46 -15.50
CA ALA A 175 -3.70 -7.70 -16.00
C ALA A 175 -3.94 -7.96 -17.49
N GLN A 176 -5.02 -7.42 -18.07
CA GLN A 176 -5.30 -7.53 -19.51
C GLN A 176 -4.30 -6.77 -20.37
N ALA A 177 -3.76 -5.65 -19.87
CA ALA A 177 -2.79 -4.83 -20.60
C ALA A 177 -1.37 -5.44 -20.58
N ASP A 178 -0.97 -6.08 -19.47
CA ASP A 178 0.31 -6.78 -19.33
C ASP A 178 0.13 -8.00 -18.42
N PRO A 179 -0.32 -9.13 -18.97
CA PRO A 179 -0.56 -10.36 -18.20
C PRO A 179 0.73 -10.93 -17.56
N GLN A 180 1.87 -10.81 -18.25
CA GLN A 180 3.14 -11.36 -17.77
C GLN A 180 3.65 -10.58 -16.54
N ARG A 181 3.64 -9.25 -16.60
CA ARG A 181 4.04 -8.39 -15.49
C ARG A 181 3.12 -8.56 -14.28
N SER A 182 1.82 -8.65 -14.52
CA SER A 182 0.83 -8.87 -13.46
C SER A 182 1.03 -10.23 -12.80
N GLN A 183 1.24 -11.29 -13.58
CA GLN A 183 1.49 -12.64 -13.06
C GLN A 183 2.81 -12.70 -12.28
N ALA A 184 3.90 -12.14 -12.82
CA ALA A 184 5.19 -12.08 -12.12
C ALA A 184 5.08 -11.34 -10.78
N THR A 185 4.26 -10.27 -10.73
CA THR A 185 4.01 -9.53 -9.47
C THR A 185 3.23 -10.39 -8.48
N LEU A 186 2.19 -11.11 -8.94
CA LEU A 186 1.41 -12.02 -8.08
C LEU A 186 2.27 -13.17 -7.55
N ASP A 187 3.13 -13.76 -8.39
CA ASP A 187 4.03 -14.85 -7.98
C ASP A 187 5.01 -14.39 -6.91
N ALA A 188 5.65 -13.24 -7.11
CA ALA A 188 6.60 -12.70 -6.15
C ALA A 188 5.93 -12.21 -4.84
N LEU A 189 4.70 -11.68 -4.90
CA LEU A 189 3.91 -11.39 -3.69
C LEU A 189 3.50 -12.69 -2.97
N ALA A 190 3.16 -13.74 -3.72
CA ALA A 190 2.85 -15.05 -3.12
C ALA A 190 4.06 -15.62 -2.37
N ASP A 191 5.27 -15.47 -2.91
CA ASP A 191 6.49 -15.90 -2.24
C ASP A 191 6.78 -15.08 -0.98
N LEU A 192 6.51 -13.78 -0.97
CA LEU A 192 6.58 -12.95 0.24
C LEU A 192 5.55 -13.37 1.29
N ILE A 193 4.29 -13.57 0.89
CA ILE A 193 3.20 -13.90 1.82
C ILE A 193 3.40 -15.27 2.45
N GLU A 194 3.76 -16.27 1.65
CA GLU A 194 3.88 -17.66 2.09
C GLU A 194 5.32 -18.02 2.53
N ASN A 195 6.20 -17.03 2.58
CA ASN A 195 7.62 -17.20 2.95
C ASN A 195 8.32 -18.28 2.12
N ARG A 196 8.10 -18.29 0.81
CA ARG A 196 8.74 -19.22 -0.12
C ARG A 196 9.96 -18.60 -0.75
N ILE A 197 10.97 -19.42 -0.99
CA ILE A 197 12.17 -18.98 -1.70
C ILE A 197 11.80 -18.77 -3.18
N PRO A 198 12.01 -17.56 -3.75
CA PRO A 198 11.79 -17.32 -5.18
C PRO A 198 12.58 -18.28 -6.05
N ALA A 199 11.96 -18.74 -7.15
CA ALA A 199 12.56 -19.73 -8.03
C ALA A 199 13.92 -19.27 -8.59
N GLU A 200 14.08 -17.98 -8.86
CA GLU A 200 15.32 -17.40 -9.38
C GLU A 200 16.51 -17.59 -8.44
N LEU A 201 16.28 -17.68 -7.13
CA LEU A 201 17.33 -17.91 -6.13
C LEU A 201 17.71 -19.37 -5.99
N THR A 202 16.91 -20.29 -6.52
CA THR A 202 17.17 -21.75 -6.46
C THR A 202 17.91 -22.25 -7.69
N VAL A 203 17.86 -21.54 -8.81
CA VAL A 203 18.46 -21.93 -10.09
C VAL A 203 19.85 -21.33 -10.23
N GLY A 204 20.90 -22.17 -10.23
CA GLY A 204 22.28 -21.78 -10.51
C GLY A 204 23.20 -21.76 -9.27
N GLY A 205 24.49 -22.02 -9.51
CA GLY A 205 25.52 -22.17 -8.44
C GLY A 205 25.76 -20.93 -7.55
N ARG A 206 25.27 -19.75 -7.93
CA ARG A 206 25.28 -18.51 -7.13
C ARG A 206 24.21 -18.53 -6.01
N GLY A 207 23.13 -19.32 -6.18
CA GLY A 207 22.01 -19.35 -5.24
C GLY A 207 22.40 -19.88 -3.86
N ARG A 208 23.26 -20.88 -3.77
CA ARG A 208 23.64 -21.51 -2.49
C ARG A 208 24.40 -20.55 -1.56
N ARG A 209 25.22 -19.64 -2.11
CA ARG A 209 25.98 -18.63 -1.35
C ARG A 209 25.06 -17.46 -0.95
N ALA A 210 24.14 -17.06 -1.82
CA ALA A 210 23.16 -16.01 -1.53
C ALA A 210 22.18 -16.46 -0.42
N LEU A 211 21.80 -17.73 -0.36
CA LEU A 211 20.90 -18.27 0.65
C LEU A 211 21.51 -18.36 2.06
N SER A 212 22.86 -18.40 2.19
CA SER A 212 23.52 -18.45 3.50
C SER A 212 23.30 -17.20 4.35
N ASP A 213 23.10 -16.06 3.69
CA ASP A 213 22.95 -14.77 4.35
C ASP A 213 21.48 -14.39 4.60
N LEU A 214 20.56 -15.31 4.25
CA LEU A 214 19.13 -15.13 4.41
C LEU A 214 18.59 -15.91 5.60
N ASP A 215 17.61 -15.34 6.27
CA ASP A 215 16.78 -15.97 7.28
C ASP A 215 15.47 -16.44 6.65
N LEU A 216 15.40 -17.73 6.36
CA LEU A 216 14.28 -18.35 5.66
C LEU A 216 13.13 -18.73 6.60
N GLN A 217 13.29 -18.56 7.90
CA GLN A 217 12.31 -19.02 8.90
C GLN A 217 11.54 -17.87 9.54
N SER A 218 12.03 -16.63 9.45
CA SER A 218 11.39 -15.51 10.11
C SER A 218 10.53 -14.69 9.15
N HIS A 219 9.35 -14.27 9.64
CA HIS A 219 8.51 -13.24 9.04
C HIS A 219 8.70 -11.93 9.81
N ARG A 220 9.70 -11.13 9.45
CA ARG A 220 10.02 -9.85 10.09
C ARG A 220 9.23 -8.68 9.53
N TYR A 221 8.18 -8.94 8.78
CA TYR A 221 7.26 -7.98 8.19
C TYR A 221 5.83 -8.50 8.23
N ARG A 222 4.88 -7.63 7.94
CA ARG A 222 3.46 -7.97 7.78
C ARG A 222 2.97 -7.44 6.45
N ILE A 223 1.93 -8.05 5.91
CA ILE A 223 1.28 -7.65 4.67
C ILE A 223 -0.20 -7.43 4.93
N VAL A 224 -0.71 -6.31 4.46
CA VAL A 224 -2.14 -6.01 4.42
C VAL A 224 -2.55 -5.82 2.97
N LEU A 225 -3.56 -6.56 2.52
CA LEU A 225 -4.17 -6.39 1.19
C LEU A 225 -5.55 -5.76 1.37
N ALA A 226 -5.76 -4.60 0.76
CA ALA A 226 -7.04 -3.91 0.76
C ALA A 226 -7.60 -3.84 -0.67
N PHE A 227 -8.82 -4.35 -0.88
CA PHE A 227 -9.43 -4.37 -2.21
C PHE A 227 -10.96 -4.26 -2.16
N ARG A 228 -11.56 -4.01 -3.31
CA ARG A 228 -13.01 -3.97 -3.48
C ARG A 228 -13.60 -5.37 -3.52
N GLU A 229 -14.75 -5.57 -2.86
CA GLU A 229 -15.39 -6.89 -2.79
C GLU A 229 -15.80 -7.46 -4.15
N ASP A 230 -15.97 -6.60 -5.17
CA ASP A 230 -16.29 -7.02 -6.54
C ASP A 230 -15.20 -7.93 -7.13
N PHE A 231 -13.95 -7.78 -6.67
CA PHE A 231 -12.78 -8.57 -7.08
C PHE A 231 -12.52 -9.79 -6.21
N LEU A 232 -13.45 -10.14 -5.31
CA LEU A 232 -13.24 -11.28 -4.42
C LEU A 232 -13.06 -12.60 -5.17
N ALA A 233 -13.72 -12.77 -6.31
CA ALA A 233 -13.58 -13.96 -7.15
C ALA A 233 -12.18 -14.06 -7.78
N ASP A 234 -11.64 -12.94 -8.29
CA ASP A 234 -10.28 -12.87 -8.84
C ASP A 234 -9.24 -13.20 -7.77
N VAL A 235 -9.38 -12.57 -6.61
CA VAL A 235 -8.53 -12.84 -5.44
C VAL A 235 -8.63 -14.30 -4.99
N GLN A 236 -9.83 -14.90 -4.98
CA GLN A 236 -9.99 -16.33 -4.67
C GLN A 236 -9.29 -17.24 -5.69
N GLY A 237 -9.24 -16.86 -6.97
CA GLY A 237 -8.48 -17.55 -8.00
C GLY A 237 -6.98 -17.68 -7.65
N TRP A 238 -6.44 -16.70 -6.95
CA TRP A 238 -5.04 -16.68 -6.48
C TRP A 238 -4.76 -17.59 -5.27
N LYS A 239 -5.79 -18.16 -4.63
CA LYS A 239 -5.68 -19.02 -3.43
C LYS A 239 -4.78 -20.24 -3.61
N ARG A 240 -4.61 -20.73 -4.84
CA ARG A 240 -3.68 -21.85 -5.10
C ARG A 240 -2.23 -21.46 -4.80
N GLN A 241 -1.86 -20.22 -5.09
CA GLN A 241 -0.52 -19.69 -4.85
C GLN A 241 -0.39 -19.16 -3.42
N VAL A 242 -1.48 -18.66 -2.83
CA VAL A 242 -1.52 -18.11 -1.46
C VAL A 242 -2.58 -18.84 -0.63
N PRO A 243 -2.27 -20.03 -0.07
CA PRO A 243 -3.20 -20.81 0.75
C PRO A 243 -3.71 -20.06 2.00
N SER A 244 -2.94 -19.11 2.52
CA SER A 244 -3.30 -18.29 3.69
C SER A 244 -4.26 -17.14 3.35
N LEU A 245 -4.50 -16.84 2.08
CA LEU A 245 -5.08 -15.60 1.55
C LEU A 245 -6.33 -15.09 2.27
N LEU A 246 -7.27 -15.96 2.61
CA LEU A 246 -8.52 -15.53 3.23
C LEU A 246 -8.71 -16.06 4.66
N ARG A 247 -7.64 -16.55 5.29
CA ARG A 247 -7.72 -17.08 6.67
C ARG A 247 -7.92 -15.96 7.69
N ASN A 248 -7.24 -14.84 7.49
CA ASN A 248 -7.25 -13.68 8.37
C ASN A 248 -7.81 -12.48 7.58
N ARG A 249 -9.15 -12.32 7.58
CA ARG A 249 -9.84 -11.35 6.74
C ARG A 249 -10.90 -10.57 7.48
N LEU A 250 -11.03 -9.28 7.18
CA LEU A 250 -12.08 -8.39 7.62
C LEU A 250 -12.92 -7.96 6.40
N ARG A 251 -14.23 -8.17 6.46
CA ARG A 251 -15.16 -7.55 5.52
C ARG A 251 -15.68 -6.24 6.10
N LEU A 252 -15.33 -5.13 5.46
CA LEU A 252 -15.83 -3.83 5.87
C LEU A 252 -17.27 -3.65 5.38
N LEU A 253 -18.19 -3.46 6.33
CA LEU A 253 -19.59 -3.21 6.09
C LEU A 253 -19.92 -1.71 6.18
N PRO A 254 -21.07 -1.25 5.65
CA PRO A 254 -21.58 0.08 5.96
C PRO A 254 -21.63 0.30 7.48
N MET A 255 -21.43 1.54 7.90
CA MET A 255 -21.57 1.90 9.32
C MET A 255 -22.97 1.54 9.83
N SER A 256 -23.05 1.02 11.05
CA SER A 256 -24.31 0.88 11.76
C SER A 256 -24.88 2.26 12.10
N ARG A 257 -26.15 2.27 12.53
CA ARG A 257 -26.76 3.53 12.97
C ARG A 257 -26.05 4.12 14.19
N GLU A 258 -25.63 3.27 15.11
CA GLU A 258 -24.88 3.68 16.31
C GLU A 258 -23.54 4.30 15.92
N GLN A 259 -22.78 3.65 15.03
CA GLN A 259 -21.52 4.16 14.51
C GLN A 259 -21.68 5.50 13.77
N ALA A 260 -22.79 5.68 13.03
CA ALA A 260 -23.05 6.92 12.29
C ALA A 260 -23.46 8.09 13.21
N VAL A 261 -23.88 7.84 14.44
CA VAL A 261 -24.20 8.89 15.45
C VAL A 261 -22.91 9.40 16.11
N GLU A 262 -21.82 8.63 16.10
CA GLU A 262 -20.52 9.06 16.61
C GLU A 262 -19.80 10.04 15.67
N VAL A 263 -20.24 10.13 14.41
CA VAL A 263 -19.69 10.98 13.35
C VAL A 263 -20.37 12.34 13.33
#